data_fed715210938f28fea9a8c3ceb92bf76
#
_entry.id   fed715210938f28fea9a8c3ceb92bf76
#
_cell.length_a   1.000
_cell.length_b   1.000
_cell.length_c   1.000
_cell.angle_alpha   90.00
_cell.angle_beta   90.00
_cell.angle_gamma   90.00
#
_symmetry.space_group_name_H-M   'P 1'
#
loop_
_entity.id
_entity.type
_entity.pdbx_description
1 polymer ?
#
loop_
_entity_poly.entity_id
_entity_poly.type
_entity_poly.pdbx_seq_one_letter_code
_entity_poly.pdbx_strand_id
1 'polypeptide(L)'
;MQRYVVLLKFTDAGIRDVSASSARAQQFSALAEKAGAKVESTLWTIGEYDGVMQFTAPDEQTAAALILGLHQQDNVSTQMLRAFDSDEFTRILDRIPA
;
A
#
# COMPACT_ATOMS: atom_id res chain seq x y z
N MET A 1 6.52 -7.13 -11.91
CA MET A 1 5.58 -6.54 -10.95
C MET A 1 6.16 -5.24 -10.42
N GLN A 2 5.32 -4.26 -10.22
CA GLN A 2 5.72 -2.97 -9.65
C GLN A 2 5.48 -3.01 -8.15
N ARG A 3 6.42 -2.43 -7.39
CA ARG A 3 6.37 -2.41 -5.93
C ARG A 3 5.93 -1.03 -5.43
N TYR A 4 5.11 -1.05 -4.37
CA TYR A 4 4.60 0.16 -3.74
C TYR A 4 4.73 0.06 -2.23
N VAL A 5 5.06 1.18 -1.61
CA VAL A 5 4.99 1.36 -0.15
C VAL A 5 3.86 2.32 0.12
N VAL A 6 2.96 1.94 1.01
CA VAL A 6 1.80 2.75 1.37
C VAL A 6 1.92 3.15 2.83
N LEU A 7 1.88 4.44 3.08
CA LEU A 7 1.82 5.00 4.42
C LEU A 7 0.36 5.26 4.74
N LEU A 8 -0.10 4.78 5.89
CA LEU A 8 -1.52 4.83 6.24
C LEU A 8 -1.73 5.65 7.51
N LYS A 9 -2.81 6.43 7.52
CA LYS A 9 -3.31 7.12 8.71
C LYS A 9 -4.77 6.75 8.90
N PHE A 10 -5.16 6.44 10.13
CA PHE A 10 -6.57 6.24 10.43
C PHE A 10 -7.33 7.55 10.25
N THR A 11 -8.50 7.46 9.67
CA THR A 11 -9.50 8.52 9.74
C THR A 11 -10.18 8.47 11.11
N ASP A 12 -11.06 9.43 11.40
CA ASP A 12 -11.87 9.37 12.62
C ASP A 12 -12.70 8.08 12.68
N ALA A 13 -13.26 7.67 11.54
CA ALA A 13 -14.01 6.42 11.47
C ALA A 13 -13.11 5.21 11.74
N GLY A 14 -11.90 5.20 11.17
CA GLY A 14 -10.96 4.10 11.35
C GLY A 14 -10.49 3.96 12.79
N ILE A 15 -10.23 5.09 13.47
CA ILE A 15 -9.79 5.04 14.87
C ILE A 15 -10.93 4.61 15.81
N ARG A 16 -12.18 5.01 15.52
CA ARG A 16 -13.32 4.56 16.32
C ARG A 16 -13.56 3.06 16.25
N ASP A 17 -13.14 2.42 15.15
CA ASP A 17 -13.28 0.98 14.93
C ASP A 17 -11.91 0.33 14.74
N VAL A 18 -10.93 0.76 15.50
CA VAL A 18 -9.54 0.32 15.33
C VAL A 18 -9.36 -1.17 15.58
N SER A 19 -10.20 -1.77 16.42
CA SER A 19 -10.13 -3.20 16.70
C SER A 19 -10.41 -4.08 15.49
N ALA A 20 -11.04 -3.54 14.44
CA ALA A 20 -11.30 -4.26 13.18
C ALA A 20 -10.15 -4.12 12.18
N SER A 21 -9.06 -3.44 12.52
CA SER A 21 -7.99 -3.12 11.58
C SER A 21 -7.34 -4.35 10.95
N SER A 22 -7.07 -5.40 11.73
CA SER A 22 -6.42 -6.60 11.17
C SER A 22 -7.37 -7.36 10.23
N ALA A 23 -8.66 -7.40 10.53
CA ALA A 23 -9.65 -8.00 9.62
C ALA A 23 -9.73 -7.21 8.30
N ARG A 24 -9.71 -5.88 8.37
CA ARG A 24 -9.71 -5.03 7.17
C ARG A 24 -8.45 -5.24 6.33
N ALA A 25 -7.29 -5.41 6.98
CA ALA A 25 -6.05 -5.69 6.27
C ALA A 25 -6.11 -7.03 5.53
N GLN A 26 -6.69 -8.05 6.15
CA GLN A 26 -6.87 -9.36 5.52
C GLN A 26 -7.82 -9.28 4.32
N GLN A 27 -8.90 -8.51 4.43
CA GLN A 27 -9.83 -8.30 3.33
C GLN A 27 -9.15 -7.60 2.15
N PHE A 28 -8.36 -6.59 2.42
CA PHE A 28 -7.59 -5.89 1.39
C PHE A 28 -6.63 -6.85 0.69
N SER A 29 -5.91 -7.67 1.46
CA SER A 29 -4.96 -8.65 0.91
C SER A 29 -5.67 -9.64 -0.03
N ALA A 30 -6.86 -10.10 0.34
CA ALA A 30 -7.65 -11.01 -0.50
C ALA A 30 -8.11 -10.33 -1.80
N LEU A 31 -8.55 -9.08 -1.72
CA LEU A 31 -8.94 -8.31 -2.90
C LEU A 31 -7.74 -8.06 -3.83
N ALA A 32 -6.57 -7.77 -3.24
CA ALA A 32 -5.35 -7.57 -4.00
C ALA A 32 -4.99 -8.83 -4.80
N GLU A 33 -5.06 -9.99 -4.18
CA GLU A 33 -4.78 -11.27 -4.86
C GLU A 33 -5.71 -11.50 -6.06
N LYS A 34 -6.99 -11.20 -5.90
CA LYS A 34 -7.96 -11.33 -7.01
C LYS A 34 -7.62 -10.42 -8.18
N ALA A 35 -6.98 -9.30 -7.92
CA ALA A 35 -6.56 -8.34 -8.94
C ALA A 35 -5.18 -8.64 -9.52
N GLY A 36 -4.55 -9.74 -9.11
CA GLY A 36 -3.21 -10.10 -9.56
C GLY A 36 -2.09 -9.40 -8.82
N ALA A 37 -2.40 -8.73 -7.73
CA ALA A 37 -1.43 -8.06 -6.85
C ALA A 37 -1.12 -8.94 -5.65
N LYS A 38 -0.11 -8.54 -4.87
CA LYS A 38 0.27 -9.28 -3.68
C LYS A 38 0.72 -8.32 -2.59
N VAL A 39 0.09 -8.41 -1.42
CA VAL A 39 0.55 -7.70 -0.21
C VAL A 39 1.72 -8.48 0.37
N GLU A 40 2.89 -7.83 0.41
CA GLU A 40 4.13 -8.45 0.92
C GLU A 40 4.21 -8.32 2.45
N SER A 41 3.80 -7.19 2.99
CA SER A 41 3.83 -6.96 4.44
C SER A 41 2.85 -5.87 4.83
N THR A 42 2.35 -5.95 6.04
CA THR A 42 1.53 -4.93 6.68
C THR A 42 1.99 -4.78 8.12
N LEU A 43 2.34 -3.56 8.50
CA LEU A 43 2.78 -3.24 9.85
C LEU A 43 1.95 -2.08 10.38
N TRP A 44 1.54 -2.17 11.64
CA TRP A 44 0.93 -1.04 12.35
C TRP A 44 2.02 -0.30 13.12
N THR A 45 1.95 1.02 13.10
CA THR A 45 2.98 1.87 13.70
C THR A 45 2.34 2.87 14.66
N ILE A 46 3.15 3.35 15.59
CA ILE A 46 2.78 4.43 16.50
C ILE A 46 3.68 5.61 16.19
N GLY A 47 3.10 6.72 15.72
CA GLY A 47 3.84 7.90 15.29
C GLY A 47 3.00 8.73 14.34
N GLU A 48 3.68 9.42 13.43
CA GLU A 48 2.99 10.25 12.42
C GLU A 48 2.06 9.42 11.55
N TYR A 49 2.48 8.20 11.21
CA TYR A 49 1.65 7.26 10.44
C TYR A 49 1.23 6.11 11.34
N ASP A 50 0.07 5.55 11.05
CA ASP A 50 -0.52 4.46 11.83
C ASP A 50 -0.22 3.09 11.23
N GLY A 51 0.28 3.05 10.00
CA GLY A 51 0.67 1.81 9.37
C GLY A 51 1.52 1.99 8.14
N VAL A 52 2.20 0.92 7.76
CA VAL A 52 3.01 0.84 6.53
C VAL A 52 2.69 -0.49 5.87
N MET A 53 2.38 -0.44 4.58
CA MET A 53 2.10 -1.64 3.79
C MET A 53 2.98 -1.65 2.57
N GLN A 54 3.49 -2.83 2.21
CA GLN A 54 4.18 -3.04 0.93
C GLN A 54 3.38 -4.01 0.10
N PHE A 55 3.18 -3.66 -1.18
CA PHE A 55 2.55 -4.58 -2.10
C PHE A 55 3.13 -4.45 -3.50
N THR A 56 2.97 -5.50 -4.29
CA THR A 56 3.33 -5.50 -5.70
C THR A 56 2.07 -5.63 -6.54
N ALA A 57 2.07 -5.00 -7.70
CA ALA A 57 0.95 -5.04 -8.63
C ALA A 57 1.47 -5.18 -10.06
N PRO A 58 0.66 -5.74 -10.99
CA PRO A 58 1.09 -5.90 -12.37
C PRO A 58 1.29 -4.58 -13.10
N ASP A 59 0.56 -3.53 -12.72
CA ASP A 59 0.66 -2.22 -13.35
C ASP A 59 0.16 -1.13 -12.38
N GLU A 60 0.39 0.13 -12.78
CA GLU A 60 0.02 1.29 -11.97
C GLU A 60 -1.49 1.44 -11.82
N GLN A 61 -2.25 1.13 -12.85
CA GLN A 61 -3.71 1.29 -12.80
C GLN A 61 -4.33 0.32 -11.81
N THR A 62 -3.84 -0.92 -11.76
CA THR A 62 -4.28 -1.90 -10.76
C THR A 62 -3.96 -1.42 -9.35
N ALA A 63 -2.74 -0.92 -9.14
CA ALA A 63 -2.33 -0.37 -7.84
C ALA A 63 -3.23 0.80 -7.43
N ALA A 64 -3.46 1.74 -8.33
CA ALA A 64 -4.30 2.90 -8.05
C ALA A 64 -5.74 2.50 -7.74
N ALA A 65 -6.30 1.55 -8.50
CA ALA A 65 -7.67 1.08 -8.27
C ALA A 65 -7.81 0.41 -6.89
N LEU A 66 -6.83 -0.38 -6.48
CA LEU A 66 -6.84 -1.01 -5.16
C LEU A 66 -6.83 0.04 -4.05
N ILE A 67 -6.00 1.05 -4.17
CA ILE A 67 -5.90 2.11 -3.16
C ILE A 67 -7.16 2.98 -3.13
N LEU A 68 -7.73 3.31 -4.29
CA LEU A 68 -9.00 4.03 -4.34
C LEU A 68 -10.13 3.24 -3.68
N GLY A 69 -10.16 1.92 -3.91
CA GLY A 69 -11.13 1.05 -3.24
C GLY A 69 -10.97 1.07 -1.73
N LEU A 70 -9.73 1.14 -1.25
CA LEU A 70 -9.45 1.25 0.18
C LEU A 70 -9.96 2.58 0.73
N HIS A 71 -9.78 3.68 -0.01
CA HIS A 71 -10.29 5.01 0.38
C HIS A 71 -11.81 5.03 0.50
N GLN A 72 -12.53 4.31 -0.36
CA GLN A 72 -13.99 4.27 -0.34
C GLN A 72 -14.54 3.74 0.98
N GLN A 73 -13.77 2.94 1.70
CA GLN A 73 -14.18 2.41 3.00
C GLN A 73 -14.06 3.45 4.12
N ASP A 74 -13.37 4.57 3.87
CA ASP A 74 -13.24 5.72 4.78
C ASP A 74 -12.60 5.39 6.14
N ASN A 75 -11.80 4.33 6.24
CA ASN A 75 -11.14 3.97 7.49
C ASN A 75 -9.70 4.47 7.56
N VAL A 76 -9.08 4.72 6.41
CA VAL A 76 -7.69 5.19 6.32
C VAL A 76 -7.56 6.22 5.20
N SER A 77 -6.63 7.14 5.39
CA SER A 77 -6.05 7.92 4.30
C SER A 77 -4.66 7.36 4.01
N THR A 78 -4.21 7.49 2.78
CA THR A 78 -2.96 6.85 2.34
C THR A 78 -2.07 7.82 1.58
N GLN A 79 -0.77 7.52 1.64
CA GLN A 79 0.21 8.06 0.72
C GLN A 79 0.90 6.86 0.06
N MET A 80 0.71 6.71 -1.24
CA MET A 80 1.29 5.59 -1.99
C MET A 80 2.57 6.05 -2.68
N LEU A 81 3.65 5.31 -2.44
CA LEU A 81 4.97 5.60 -2.98
C LEU A 81 5.36 4.47 -3.94
N ARG A 82 5.82 4.85 -5.14
CA ARG A 82 6.43 3.87 -6.02
C ARG A 82 7.81 3.52 -5.45
N ALA A 83 8.08 2.24 -5.25
CA ALA A 83 9.30 1.76 -4.61
C ALA A 83 10.10 0.87 -5.56
N PHE A 84 11.41 0.86 -5.37
CA PHE A 84 12.34 0.08 -6.18
C PHE A 84 13.26 -0.68 -5.26
N ASP A 85 13.54 -1.94 -5.58
CA ASP A 85 14.57 -2.68 -4.85
C ASP A 85 15.96 -2.25 -5.33
N SER A 86 17.01 -2.83 -4.74
CA SER A 86 18.39 -2.46 -5.04
C SER A 86 18.75 -2.66 -6.51
N ASP A 87 18.35 -3.79 -7.09
CA ASP A 87 18.66 -4.10 -8.48
C ASP A 87 17.93 -3.17 -9.44
N GLU A 88 16.66 -2.89 -9.17
CA GLU A 88 15.86 -1.96 -9.95
C GLU A 88 16.45 -0.55 -9.87
N PHE A 89 16.86 -0.14 -8.68
CA PHE A 89 17.43 1.20 -8.50
C PHE A 89 18.76 1.35 -9.24
N THR A 90 19.59 0.31 -9.24
CA THR A 90 20.84 0.31 -10.00
C THR A 90 20.57 0.56 -11.49
N ARG A 91 19.53 -0.09 -12.05
CA ARG A 91 19.15 0.12 -13.45
C ARG A 91 18.67 1.55 -13.71
N ILE A 92 17.98 2.13 -12.73
CA ILE A 92 17.55 3.54 -12.82
C ILE A 92 18.78 4.48 -12.88
N LEU A 93 19.78 4.20 -12.03
CA LEU A 93 21.01 5.01 -12.02
C LEU A 93 21.70 5.03 -13.38
N ASP A 94 21.67 3.89 -14.08
CA ASP A 94 22.25 3.78 -15.42
C ASP A 94 21.52 4.65 -16.46
N ARG A 95 20.31 5.10 -16.16
CA ARG A 95 19.52 5.94 -17.05
C ARG A 95 19.63 7.44 -16.75
N ILE A 96 20.42 7.83 -15.77
CA ILE A 96 20.65 9.24 -15.48
C ILE A 96 21.35 9.86 -16.71
N PRO A 97 20.81 10.96 -17.27
CA PRO A 97 21.44 11.61 -18.43
C PRO A 97 22.84 12.11 -18.12
N ALA A 98 23.77 11.90 -19.07
CA ALA A 98 25.16 12.32 -18.90
C ALA A 98 25.31 13.82 -19.17
#